data_34f2b06a6f09e94d8cc88977782be98e
#
_entry.id   34f2b06a6f09e94d8cc88977782be98e
#
_cell.length_a   1.000
_cell.length_b   1.000
_cell.length_c   1.000
_cell.angle_alpha   90.00
_cell.angle_beta   90.00
_cell.angle_gamma   90.00
#
_symmetry.space_group_name_H-M   'P 1'
#
loop_
_entity.id
_entity.type
_entity.pdbx_description
1 polymer ?
#
loop_
_entity_poly.entity_id
_entity_poly.type
_entity_poly.pdbx_seq_one_letter_code
_entity_poly.pdbx_strand_id
1 'polypeptide(L)'
;MPKLKEDYTKQEKINGVVYNMSPSANYRHSIVNGNIYGKLREGFKGSLCLTFMENLDYRYHVEENDDYVIPDIMVICDRKHLKGSAYTGVPRFIVETLSPATALNDKTIKKDIYQNAGVSEYWIVSPKERA
;
A
#
# COMPACT_ATOMS: atom_id res chain seq x y z
N MET A 1 9.32 29.71 7.31
CA MET A 1 9.34 28.48 6.57
C MET A 1 7.95 28.07 6.19
N PRO A 2 7.76 27.68 4.99
CA PRO A 2 6.43 27.31 4.55
C PRO A 2 5.87 26.14 5.31
N LYS A 3 4.58 26.05 5.29
CA LYS A 3 3.88 24.96 5.95
C LYS A 3 3.75 23.80 5.02
N LEU A 4 4.84 23.11 4.85
CA LEU A 4 4.89 22.08 3.82
C LEU A 4 4.11 20.83 4.14
N LYS A 5 4.00 20.50 5.42
CA LYS A 5 3.40 19.24 5.79
C LYS A 5 1.94 19.15 5.44
N GLU A 6 1.29 20.27 5.25
CA GLU A 6 -0.12 20.22 4.89
C GLU A 6 -0.33 19.66 3.51
N ASP A 7 0.70 19.73 2.67
CA ASP A 7 0.59 19.27 1.31
C ASP A 7 0.90 17.81 1.16
N TYR A 8 1.24 17.14 2.24
CA TYR A 8 1.70 15.76 2.17
C TYR A 8 0.78 14.78 2.85
N THR A 9 -0.46 15.17 3.09
CA THR A 9 -1.44 14.23 3.62
C THR A 9 -1.75 13.22 2.54
N LYS A 10 -1.52 11.96 2.85
CA LYS A 10 -1.82 10.90 1.90
C LYS A 10 -3.32 10.70 1.84
N GLN A 11 -3.79 10.38 0.65
CA GLN A 11 -5.19 10.11 0.42
C GLN A 11 -5.34 8.84 -0.38
N GLU A 12 -6.47 8.20 -0.19
CA GLU A 12 -6.88 7.08 -1.04
C GLU A 12 -8.27 7.38 -1.56
N LYS A 13 -8.59 6.87 -2.74
CA LYS A 13 -9.90 7.08 -3.32
C LYS A 13 -10.51 5.74 -3.63
N ILE A 14 -11.62 5.44 -2.96
CA ILE A 14 -12.26 4.14 -3.07
C ILE A 14 -13.74 4.37 -3.34
N ASN A 15 -14.22 3.83 -4.45
CA ASN A 15 -15.61 4.02 -4.87
C ASN A 15 -15.98 5.49 -4.95
N GLY A 16 -15.03 6.31 -5.42
CA GLY A 16 -15.25 7.74 -5.57
C GLY A 16 -15.13 8.54 -4.29
N VAL A 17 -14.91 7.90 -3.15
CA VAL A 17 -14.81 8.59 -1.87
C VAL A 17 -13.34 8.75 -1.49
N VAL A 18 -12.96 9.96 -1.13
CA VAL A 18 -11.58 10.25 -0.74
C VAL A 18 -11.45 10.06 0.76
N TYR A 19 -10.47 9.25 1.13
CA TYR A 19 -10.15 8.98 2.53
C TYR A 19 -8.79 9.59 2.82
N ASN A 20 -8.73 10.45 3.83
CA ASN A 20 -7.46 11.01 4.28
C ASN A 20 -6.80 9.99 5.21
N MET A 21 -5.52 9.75 4.96
CA MET A 21 -4.77 8.81 5.78
C MET A 21 -4.04 9.58 6.86
N SER A 22 -3.91 8.96 8.02
CA SER A 22 -3.19 9.58 9.13
C SER A 22 -1.75 9.80 8.71
N PRO A 23 -1.21 11.00 8.89
CA PRO A 23 0.17 11.27 8.49
C PRO A 23 1.19 10.61 9.39
N SER A 24 0.81 10.23 10.59
CA SER A 24 1.78 9.61 11.49
C SER A 24 1.16 8.40 12.14
N ALA A 25 1.80 7.29 11.97
CA ALA A 25 1.39 6.06 12.62
C ALA A 25 2.23 5.88 13.87
N ASN A 26 1.84 4.93 14.69
CA ASN A 26 2.61 4.51 15.83
C ASN A 26 3.99 4.04 15.33
N TYR A 27 5.04 4.28 16.13
CA TYR A 27 6.39 3.88 15.72
C TYR A 27 6.49 2.38 15.46
N ARG A 28 5.66 1.58 16.13
CA ARG A 28 5.66 0.14 15.89
C ARG A 28 5.23 -0.19 14.48
N HIS A 29 4.27 0.56 13.97
CA HIS A 29 3.85 0.41 12.57
C HIS A 29 5.05 0.62 11.63
N SER A 30 5.82 1.66 11.89
CA SER A 30 6.98 1.96 11.06
C SER A 30 8.07 0.90 11.18
N ILE A 31 8.31 0.40 12.39
CA ILE A 31 9.32 -0.65 12.60
C ILE A 31 8.91 -1.92 11.85
N VAL A 32 7.67 -2.32 11.99
CA VAL A 32 7.19 -3.54 11.34
C VAL A 32 7.26 -3.39 9.82
N ASN A 33 6.79 -2.26 9.29
CA ASN A 33 6.85 -2.02 7.86
C ASN A 33 8.28 -2.04 7.35
N GLY A 34 9.19 -1.41 8.07
CA GLY A 34 10.59 -1.38 7.66
C GLY A 34 11.21 -2.76 7.64
N ASN A 35 10.90 -3.57 8.65
CA ASN A 35 11.44 -4.92 8.72
C ASN A 35 10.92 -5.80 7.60
N ILE A 36 9.62 -5.74 7.34
CA ILE A 36 9.03 -6.53 6.27
C ILE A 36 9.56 -6.07 4.92
N TYR A 37 9.60 -4.76 4.71
CA TYR A 37 10.12 -4.20 3.47
C TYR A 37 11.55 -4.67 3.22
N GLY A 38 12.39 -4.61 4.24
CA GLY A 38 13.78 -5.03 4.09
C GLY A 38 13.93 -6.49 3.70
N LYS A 39 13.14 -7.34 4.31
CA LYS A 39 13.20 -8.77 3.99
C LYS A 39 12.66 -9.06 2.60
N LEU A 40 11.60 -8.39 2.19
CA LEU A 40 11.05 -8.59 0.85
C LEU A 40 12.01 -8.06 -0.20
N ARG A 41 12.59 -6.90 0.05
CA ARG A 41 13.54 -6.34 -0.89
C ARG A 41 14.73 -7.25 -1.06
N GLU A 42 15.22 -7.81 0.02
CA GLU A 42 16.33 -8.75 -0.03
C GLU A 42 15.95 -10.01 -0.78
N GLY A 43 14.77 -10.53 -0.52
CA GLY A 43 14.32 -11.78 -1.14
C GLY A 43 14.09 -11.66 -2.64
N PHE A 44 13.71 -10.48 -3.12
CA PHE A 44 13.50 -10.28 -4.55
C PHE A 44 14.70 -9.66 -5.25
N LYS A 45 15.80 -9.50 -4.54
CA LYS A 45 17.00 -8.93 -5.11
C LYS A 45 17.49 -9.80 -6.28
N GLY A 46 17.82 -9.15 -7.37
CA GLY A 46 18.27 -9.89 -8.56
C GLY A 46 17.17 -10.40 -9.45
N SER A 47 15.92 -10.25 -9.04
CA SER A 47 14.79 -10.64 -9.88
C SER A 47 14.25 -9.43 -10.60
N LEU A 48 13.21 -9.64 -11.41
CA LEU A 48 12.53 -8.54 -12.08
C LEU A 48 11.56 -7.81 -11.17
N CYS A 49 11.33 -8.32 -9.98
CA CYS A 49 10.34 -7.76 -9.07
C CYS A 49 10.91 -6.62 -8.25
N LEU A 50 10.09 -5.61 -8.05
CA LEU A 50 10.45 -4.43 -7.27
C LEU A 50 9.55 -4.32 -6.07
N THR A 51 10.11 -3.90 -4.94
CA THR A 51 9.37 -3.73 -3.70
C THR A 51 9.24 -2.24 -3.41
N PHE A 52 8.01 -1.80 -3.19
CA PHE A 52 7.71 -0.39 -2.87
C PHE A 52 7.10 -0.29 -1.50
N MET A 53 7.36 0.84 -0.84
CA MET A 53 6.85 1.12 0.50
C MET A 53 6.13 2.46 0.49
N GLU A 54 4.83 2.43 0.70
CA GLU A 54 3.98 3.59 1.02
C GLU A 54 3.95 4.79 0.08
N ASN A 55 4.62 4.76 -1.02
CA ASN A 55 4.71 5.95 -1.87
C ASN A 55 4.23 5.74 -3.28
N LEU A 56 3.65 4.58 -3.56
CA LEU A 56 3.22 4.27 -4.90
C LEU A 56 1.73 4.03 -4.90
N ASP A 57 1.00 4.76 -5.75
CA ASP A 57 -0.43 4.55 -5.88
C ASP A 57 -0.69 3.25 -6.62
N TYR A 58 -1.67 2.50 -6.16
CA TYR A 58 -2.14 1.33 -6.89
C TYR A 58 -3.52 1.68 -7.46
N ARG A 59 -3.59 1.80 -8.78
CA ARG A 59 -4.84 2.10 -9.47
C ARG A 59 -5.44 0.81 -9.96
N TYR A 60 -6.35 0.27 -9.19
CA TYR A 60 -6.84 -1.09 -9.40
C TYR A 60 -7.96 -1.19 -10.43
N HIS A 61 -8.55 -0.09 -10.82
CA HIS A 61 -9.58 -0.04 -11.88
C HIS A 61 -9.22 1.02 -12.90
N VAL A 62 -8.00 0.96 -13.40
CA VAL A 62 -7.44 2.06 -14.19
C VAL A 62 -8.29 2.41 -15.42
N GLU A 63 -9.02 1.45 -15.97
CA GLU A 63 -9.81 1.72 -17.17
C GLU A 63 -11.24 2.13 -16.87
N GLU A 64 -11.64 2.10 -15.60
CA GLU A 64 -13.02 2.42 -15.24
C GLU A 64 -13.15 3.71 -14.47
N ASN A 65 -12.16 4.05 -13.67
CA ASN A 65 -12.23 5.23 -12.82
C ASN A 65 -10.83 5.58 -12.35
N ASP A 66 -10.75 6.59 -11.48
CA ASP A 66 -9.47 7.03 -10.95
C ASP A 66 -9.27 6.66 -9.47
N ASP A 67 -9.96 5.63 -9.02
CA ASP A 67 -9.77 5.11 -7.67
C ASP A 67 -8.36 4.57 -7.50
N TYR A 68 -7.83 4.72 -6.31
CA TYR A 68 -6.50 4.21 -6.00
C TYR A 68 -6.33 4.02 -4.51
N VAL A 69 -5.41 3.14 -4.14
CA VAL A 69 -4.98 2.95 -2.76
C VAL A 69 -3.47 3.06 -2.71
N ILE A 70 -2.93 3.27 -1.52
CA ILE A 70 -1.49 3.32 -1.31
C ILE A 70 -1.15 2.24 -0.30
N PRO A 71 -0.78 1.05 -0.75
CA PRO A 71 -0.45 -0.03 0.17
C PRO A 71 0.80 0.29 0.99
N ASP A 72 0.86 -0.24 2.19
CA ASP A 72 2.07 -0.08 2.99
C ASP A 72 3.28 -0.68 2.29
N ILE A 73 3.12 -1.86 1.70
CA ILE A 73 4.18 -2.47 0.91
C ILE A 73 3.53 -3.14 -0.30
N MET A 74 4.15 -2.96 -1.46
CA MET A 74 3.65 -3.57 -2.68
C MET A 74 4.82 -4.11 -3.49
N VAL A 75 4.73 -5.36 -3.91
CA VAL A 75 5.73 -5.96 -4.78
C VAL A 75 5.12 -6.13 -6.16
N ILE A 76 5.81 -5.62 -7.16
CA ILE A 76 5.36 -5.74 -8.55
C ILE A 76 6.45 -6.41 -9.36
N CYS A 77 6.05 -7.21 -10.34
CA CYS A 77 7.01 -7.92 -11.16
C CYS A 77 6.87 -7.58 -12.64
N ASP A 78 5.80 -6.94 -13.04
CA ASP A 78 5.58 -6.51 -14.42
C ASP A 78 5.74 -5.01 -14.51
N ARG A 79 6.97 -4.59 -14.84
CA ARG A 79 7.33 -3.17 -14.77
C ARG A 79 6.67 -2.30 -15.81
N LYS A 80 6.12 -2.90 -16.86
CA LYS A 80 5.54 -2.08 -17.93
C LYS A 80 4.31 -1.30 -17.48
N HIS A 81 3.72 -1.68 -16.35
CA HIS A 81 2.56 -0.97 -15.82
C HIS A 81 2.92 0.11 -14.81
N LEU A 82 4.20 0.38 -14.61
CA LEU A 82 4.63 1.50 -13.77
C LEU A 82 4.57 2.77 -14.59
N LYS A 83 3.83 3.75 -14.12
CA LYS A 83 3.68 5.02 -14.82
C LYS A 83 3.63 6.16 -13.81
N GLY A 84 4.64 7.02 -13.84
CA GLY A 84 4.70 8.13 -12.91
C GLY A 84 4.73 7.63 -11.48
N SER A 85 3.77 8.03 -10.68
CA SER A 85 3.70 7.64 -9.28
C SER A 85 2.66 6.55 -9.04
N ALA A 86 2.32 5.78 -10.07
CA ALA A 86 1.25 4.78 -9.96
C ALA A 86 1.63 3.47 -10.63
N TYR A 87 1.00 2.40 -10.14
CA TYR A 87 1.07 1.09 -10.75
C TYR A 87 -0.34 0.71 -11.18
N THR A 88 -0.47 0.23 -12.42
CA THR A 88 -1.78 -0.09 -12.99
C THR A 88 -1.95 -1.56 -13.33
N GLY A 89 -0.96 -2.38 -13.03
CA GLY A 89 -1.05 -3.83 -13.27
C GLY A 89 -1.59 -4.56 -12.05
N VAL A 90 -1.30 -5.86 -11.98
CA VAL A 90 -1.70 -6.68 -10.82
C VAL A 90 -0.47 -6.93 -9.98
N PRO A 91 -0.42 -6.40 -8.75
CA PRO A 91 0.72 -6.64 -7.88
C PRO A 91 0.86 -8.11 -7.52
N ARG A 92 2.10 -8.53 -7.33
CA ARG A 92 2.40 -9.87 -6.91
C ARG A 92 2.03 -10.09 -5.44
N PHE A 93 2.24 -9.05 -4.62
CA PHE A 93 2.16 -9.21 -3.19
C PHE A 93 1.89 -7.84 -2.56
N ILE A 94 0.97 -7.82 -1.59
CA ILE A 94 0.66 -6.58 -0.87
C ILE A 94 0.66 -6.88 0.62
N VAL A 95 1.21 -5.95 1.39
CA VAL A 95 1.18 -6.02 2.85
C VAL A 95 0.52 -4.74 3.36
N GLU A 96 -0.45 -4.91 4.24
CA GLU A 96 -1.04 -3.78 4.95
C GLU A 96 -0.81 -3.98 6.45
N THR A 97 -0.19 -3.01 7.08
CA THR A 97 0.10 -3.05 8.50
C THR A 97 -0.94 -2.21 9.20
N LEU A 98 -1.70 -2.83 10.08
CA LEU A 98 -2.85 -2.18 10.69
C LEU A 98 -2.44 -1.08 11.65
N SER A 99 -3.24 -0.03 11.67
CA SER A 99 -3.22 0.97 12.72
C SER A 99 -4.68 1.18 13.14
N PRO A 100 -4.92 1.79 14.30
CA PRO A 100 -6.31 2.01 14.70
C PRO A 100 -7.12 2.77 13.67
N ALA A 101 -6.49 3.69 12.96
CA ALA A 101 -7.20 4.54 12.01
C ALA A 101 -7.58 3.79 10.74
N THR A 102 -6.85 2.75 10.35
CA THR A 102 -7.06 2.10 9.07
C THR A 102 -7.57 0.68 9.17
N ALA A 103 -7.67 0.13 10.38
CA ALA A 103 -7.94 -1.29 10.55
C ALA A 103 -9.20 -1.76 9.83
N LEU A 104 -10.28 -0.99 9.90
CA LEU A 104 -11.52 -1.40 9.29
C LEU A 104 -11.41 -1.46 7.78
N ASN A 105 -10.86 -0.40 7.17
CA ASN A 105 -10.69 -0.37 5.72
C ASN A 105 -9.79 -1.50 5.25
N ASP A 106 -8.69 -1.75 5.97
CA ASP A 106 -7.76 -2.79 5.57
C ASP A 106 -8.39 -4.18 5.65
N LYS A 107 -9.18 -4.43 6.68
CA LYS A 107 -9.73 -5.75 6.88
C LYS A 107 -10.96 -6.04 6.04
N THR A 108 -11.62 -5.02 5.54
CA THR A 108 -12.86 -5.23 4.80
C THR A 108 -12.76 -4.72 3.37
N ILE A 109 -12.71 -3.41 3.20
CA ILE A 109 -12.79 -2.81 1.87
C ILE A 109 -11.57 -3.17 1.03
N LYS A 110 -10.39 -2.99 1.57
CA LYS A 110 -9.18 -3.25 0.79
C LYS A 110 -8.98 -4.72 0.49
N LYS A 111 -9.38 -5.58 1.42
CA LYS A 111 -9.29 -7.02 1.15
C LYS A 111 -10.09 -7.37 -0.09
N ASP A 112 -11.30 -6.84 -0.22
CA ASP A 112 -12.12 -7.11 -1.39
C ASP A 112 -11.49 -6.55 -2.64
N ILE A 113 -10.91 -5.35 -2.56
CA ILE A 113 -10.26 -4.74 -3.70
C ILE A 113 -9.13 -5.62 -4.21
N TYR A 114 -8.27 -6.08 -3.32
CA TYR A 114 -7.10 -6.86 -3.72
C TYR A 114 -7.51 -8.22 -4.26
N GLN A 115 -8.49 -8.83 -3.63
CA GLN A 115 -8.97 -10.11 -4.10
C GLN A 115 -9.58 -10.01 -5.48
N ASN A 116 -10.41 -9.01 -5.70
CA ASN A 116 -11.06 -8.83 -7.01
C ASN A 116 -10.06 -8.43 -8.09
N ALA A 117 -8.99 -7.74 -7.72
CA ALA A 117 -7.97 -7.35 -8.68
C ALA A 117 -7.07 -8.50 -9.08
N GLY A 118 -7.10 -9.61 -8.36
CA GLY A 118 -6.28 -10.77 -8.68
C GLY A 118 -4.92 -10.79 -8.02
N VAL A 119 -4.74 -10.02 -6.95
CA VAL A 119 -3.48 -10.01 -6.21
C VAL A 119 -3.24 -11.40 -5.64
N SER A 120 -2.06 -11.96 -5.91
CA SER A 120 -1.77 -13.35 -5.55
C SER A 120 -1.68 -13.55 -4.05
N GLU A 121 -1.11 -12.59 -3.35
CA GLU A 121 -0.90 -12.72 -1.92
C GLU A 121 -1.11 -11.40 -1.24
N TYR A 122 -1.84 -11.43 -0.13
CA TYR A 122 -2.17 -10.22 0.62
C TYR A 122 -2.05 -10.55 2.11
N TRP A 123 -1.18 -9.81 2.80
CA TRP A 123 -0.96 -9.99 4.23
C TRP A 123 -1.50 -8.80 4.99
N ILE A 124 -2.22 -9.09 6.08
CA ILE A 124 -2.64 -8.09 7.05
C ILE A 124 -1.83 -8.34 8.32
N VAL A 125 -1.08 -7.34 8.74
CA VAL A 125 -0.18 -7.46 9.88
C VAL A 125 -0.65 -6.54 10.99
N SER A 126 -0.70 -7.05 12.20
CA SER A 126 -1.16 -6.28 13.36
C SER A 126 -0.04 -6.16 14.40
N PRO A 127 0.69 -5.04 14.39
CA PRO A 127 1.83 -4.91 15.32
C PRO A 127 1.43 -4.85 16.77
N LYS A 128 0.22 -4.39 17.06
CA LYS A 128 -0.18 -4.23 18.45
C LYS A 128 -0.49 -5.56 19.13
N GLU A 129 -0.59 -6.61 18.36
CA GLU A 129 -0.83 -7.93 18.93
C GLU A 129 0.39 -8.48 19.61
N ARG A 130 1.54 -7.90 19.38
CA ARG A 130 2.76 -8.35 20.05
C ARG A 130 2.76 -7.93 21.47
N ALA A 131 2.97 -8.85 22.31
CA ALA A 131 3.06 -8.56 23.74
C ALA A 131 4.40 -7.94 24.06
#